data_d6a9359b9eb7f0eb13abc4f5a409cf7e
#
_entry.id   d6a9359b9eb7f0eb13abc4f5a409cf7e
#
_cell.length_a   1.000
_cell.length_b   1.000
_cell.length_c   1.000
_cell.angle_alpha   90.00
_cell.angle_beta   90.00
_cell.angle_gamma   90.00
#
_symmetry.space_group_name_H-M   'P 1'
#
loop_
_entity.id
_entity.type
_entity.pdbx_description
1 polymer ?
#
loop_
_entity_poly.entity_id
_entity_poly.type
_entity_poly.pdbx_seq_one_letter_code
_entity_poly.pdbx_strand_id
1 'polypeptide(L)'
;DLVGGLTAYLSDPDILPPEDTLAVYLNTLKTMDTDEMSNYLGVESILNTSNEAKQAIASALVEQVHKCFNYEVTKTSIDGYTASIETEITTFDSDSILSSYQEELDAYLSSPDAVIDGSENRYRKSYELLLNSIEENDSVTTSPATFTLVNDGAQWKLQNDTNELGNAIFGTLITTPVSEEGDTE
;
A
#
# COMPACT_ATOMS: atom_id res chain seq x y z
N ASP A 1 -31.23 28.54 -14.90
CA ASP A 1 -29.99 28.91 -14.22
C ASP A 1 -29.13 27.66 -14.00
N LEU A 2 -28.13 27.47 -14.89
CA LEU A 2 -27.30 26.27 -14.94
C LEU A 2 -26.47 26.08 -13.63
N VAL A 3 -26.09 27.16 -13.00
CA VAL A 3 -25.26 27.12 -11.77
C VAL A 3 -26.11 26.67 -10.56
N GLY A 4 -27.35 27.17 -10.47
CA GLY A 4 -28.27 26.77 -9.40
C GLY A 4 -28.69 25.32 -9.52
N GLY A 5 -28.90 24.82 -10.76
CA GLY A 5 -29.21 23.42 -11.01
C GLY A 5 -28.08 22.48 -10.67
N LEU A 6 -26.86 22.86 -11.00
CA LEU A 6 -25.66 22.08 -10.67
C LEU A 6 -25.44 21.98 -9.15
N THR A 7 -25.55 23.09 -8.45
CA THR A 7 -25.38 23.14 -6.98
C THR A 7 -26.43 22.27 -6.28
N ALA A 8 -27.70 22.34 -6.74
CA ALA A 8 -28.77 21.52 -6.21
C ALA A 8 -28.54 20.03 -6.44
N TYR A 9 -28.02 19.66 -7.63
CA TYR A 9 -27.69 18.29 -7.97
C TYR A 9 -26.56 17.73 -7.09
N LEU A 10 -25.47 18.48 -6.91
CA LEU A 10 -24.34 18.05 -6.08
C LEU A 10 -24.69 18.00 -4.57
N SER A 11 -25.79 18.64 -4.18
CA SER A 11 -26.32 18.60 -2.82
C SER A 11 -27.47 17.62 -2.64
N ASP A 12 -27.74 16.78 -3.65
CA ASP A 12 -28.78 15.76 -3.58
C ASP A 12 -28.46 14.78 -2.46
N PRO A 13 -29.37 14.56 -1.49
CA PRO A 13 -29.13 13.65 -0.36
C PRO A 13 -29.02 12.16 -0.80
N ASP A 14 -29.44 11.83 -2.02
CA ASP A 14 -29.30 10.48 -2.57
C ASP A 14 -27.90 10.21 -3.16
N ILE A 15 -27.09 11.27 -3.34
CA ILE A 15 -25.70 11.15 -3.79
C ILE A 15 -24.78 11.15 -2.56
N LEU A 16 -24.03 10.06 -2.39
CA LEU A 16 -23.07 9.94 -1.31
C LEU A 16 -22.01 11.06 -1.42
N PRO A 17 -21.74 11.85 -0.36
CA PRO A 17 -20.69 12.87 -0.37
C PRO A 17 -19.33 12.32 -0.78
N PRO A 18 -18.43 13.12 -1.37
CA PRO A 18 -17.13 12.62 -1.80
C PRO A 18 -16.28 12.05 -0.67
N GLU A 19 -16.35 12.61 0.55
CA GLU A 19 -15.67 12.04 1.72
C GLU A 19 -16.19 10.65 2.08
N ASP A 20 -17.48 10.44 2.02
CA ASP A 20 -18.10 9.15 2.33
C ASP A 20 -17.79 8.13 1.23
N THR A 21 -17.73 8.56 -0.02
CA THR A 21 -17.28 7.72 -1.14
C THR A 21 -15.82 7.27 -0.94
N LEU A 22 -14.95 8.18 -0.57
CA LEU A 22 -13.55 7.85 -0.24
C LEU A 22 -13.47 6.92 0.96
N ALA A 23 -14.28 7.15 1.99
CA ALA A 23 -14.33 6.30 3.19
C ALA A 23 -14.73 4.87 2.86
N VAL A 24 -15.72 4.65 2.01
CA VAL A 24 -16.09 3.30 1.53
C VAL A 24 -14.92 2.66 0.82
N TYR A 25 -14.23 3.41 -0.04
CA TYR A 25 -13.06 2.95 -0.77
C TYR A 25 -11.91 2.53 0.15
N LEU A 26 -11.53 3.38 1.09
CA LEU A 26 -10.40 3.12 2.00
C LEU A 26 -10.74 2.03 3.04
N ASN A 27 -11.98 1.95 3.49
CA ASN A 27 -12.40 0.91 4.46
C ASN A 27 -12.36 -0.50 3.87
N THR A 28 -12.56 -0.66 2.56
CA THR A 28 -12.45 -1.98 1.90
C THR A 28 -11.03 -2.53 1.95
N LEU A 29 -10.01 -1.69 2.03
CA LEU A 29 -8.62 -2.13 2.18
C LEU A 29 -8.37 -2.96 3.45
N LYS A 30 -9.15 -2.73 4.50
CA LYS A 30 -9.02 -3.47 5.77
C LYS A 30 -9.50 -4.92 5.70
N THR A 31 -10.21 -5.28 4.66
CA THR A 31 -10.85 -6.61 4.49
C THR A 31 -10.46 -7.31 3.20
N MET A 32 -9.73 -6.65 2.31
CA MET A 32 -9.28 -7.24 1.05
C MET A 32 -8.26 -8.36 1.27
N ASP A 33 -8.40 -9.42 0.51
CA ASP A 33 -7.37 -10.45 0.40
C ASP A 33 -6.20 -10.00 -0.50
N THR A 34 -5.21 -10.87 -0.66
CA THR A 34 -4.00 -10.55 -1.44
C THR A 34 -4.31 -10.26 -2.91
N ASP A 35 -5.19 -11.03 -3.53
CA ASP A 35 -5.53 -10.87 -4.95
C ASP A 35 -6.34 -9.60 -5.20
N GLU A 36 -7.32 -9.34 -4.34
CA GLU A 36 -8.13 -8.12 -4.38
C GLU A 36 -7.26 -6.89 -4.16
N MET A 37 -6.37 -6.93 -3.18
CA MET A 37 -5.47 -5.82 -2.86
C MET A 37 -4.47 -5.56 -4.00
N SER A 38 -3.94 -6.60 -4.63
CA SER A 38 -3.08 -6.50 -5.80
C SER A 38 -3.74 -5.74 -6.93
N ASN A 39 -4.94 -6.15 -7.33
CA ASN A 39 -5.69 -5.51 -8.40
C ASN A 39 -6.09 -4.07 -8.05
N TYR A 40 -6.46 -3.83 -6.82
CA TYR A 40 -6.97 -2.54 -6.36
C TYR A 40 -5.87 -1.48 -6.21
N LEU A 41 -4.69 -1.88 -5.75
CA LEU A 41 -3.56 -0.99 -5.52
C LEU A 41 -2.58 -0.93 -6.67
N GLY A 42 -2.73 -1.75 -7.69
CA GLY A 42 -1.82 -1.82 -8.84
C GLY A 42 -0.42 -2.34 -8.50
N VAL A 43 -0.29 -3.15 -7.45
CA VAL A 43 1.00 -3.69 -6.96
C VAL A 43 1.16 -5.18 -7.25
N GLU A 44 0.71 -5.63 -8.41
CA GLU A 44 0.71 -7.03 -8.84
C GLU A 44 2.09 -7.70 -8.73
N SER A 45 3.14 -6.98 -9.03
CA SER A 45 4.51 -7.53 -8.98
C SER A 45 4.95 -7.94 -7.57
N ILE A 46 4.33 -7.38 -6.55
CA ILE A 46 4.63 -7.68 -5.14
C ILE A 46 3.65 -8.68 -4.56
N LEU A 47 2.35 -8.48 -4.80
CA LEU A 47 1.29 -9.24 -4.15
C LEU A 47 0.86 -10.48 -4.93
N ASN A 48 0.95 -10.47 -6.26
CA ASN A 48 0.52 -11.57 -7.12
C ASN A 48 1.74 -12.26 -7.75
N THR A 49 2.22 -13.32 -7.12
CA THR A 49 3.40 -14.08 -7.55
C THR A 49 3.18 -15.58 -7.35
N SER A 50 3.76 -16.39 -8.21
CA SER A 50 3.75 -17.84 -8.10
C SER A 50 4.89 -18.41 -7.23
N ASN A 51 5.81 -17.57 -6.78
CA ASN A 51 6.92 -17.97 -5.91
C ASN A 51 6.45 -18.04 -4.45
N GLU A 52 6.59 -19.19 -3.80
CA GLU A 52 6.10 -19.42 -2.43
C GLU A 52 6.70 -18.44 -1.40
N ALA A 53 7.99 -18.12 -1.52
CA ALA A 53 8.64 -17.17 -0.62
C ALA A 53 8.08 -15.75 -0.81
N LYS A 54 7.87 -15.32 -2.04
CA LYS A 54 7.26 -14.04 -2.37
C LYS A 54 5.78 -13.99 -1.95
N GLN A 55 5.05 -15.10 -2.08
CA GLN A 55 3.67 -15.20 -1.59
C GLN A 55 3.59 -15.03 -0.08
N ALA A 56 4.51 -15.63 0.68
CA ALA A 56 4.56 -15.46 2.13
C ALA A 56 4.81 -13.99 2.52
N ILE A 57 5.71 -13.30 1.82
CA ILE A 57 5.98 -11.88 2.01
C ILE A 57 4.74 -11.04 1.67
N ALA A 58 4.08 -11.31 0.55
CA ALA A 58 2.88 -10.62 0.14
C ALA A 58 1.75 -10.78 1.19
N SER A 59 1.55 -11.98 1.70
CA SER A 59 0.57 -12.26 2.76
C SER A 59 0.90 -11.50 4.05
N ALA A 60 2.17 -11.47 4.45
CA ALA A 60 2.61 -10.73 5.63
C ALA A 60 2.40 -9.22 5.47
N LEU A 61 2.63 -8.66 4.29
CA LEU A 61 2.35 -7.25 3.98
C LEU A 61 0.85 -6.94 4.04
N VAL A 62 0.01 -7.81 3.52
CA VAL A 62 -1.45 -7.66 3.62
C VAL A 62 -1.91 -7.69 5.07
N GLU A 63 -1.37 -8.58 5.89
CA GLU A 63 -1.65 -8.62 7.33
C GLU A 63 -1.21 -7.34 8.03
N GLN A 64 -0.05 -6.79 7.67
CA GLN A 64 0.41 -5.49 8.19
C GLN A 64 -0.55 -4.36 7.80
N VAL A 65 -1.05 -4.32 6.58
CA VAL A 65 -2.07 -3.35 6.17
C VAL A 65 -3.32 -3.50 7.02
N HIS A 66 -3.84 -4.70 7.20
CA HIS A 66 -5.03 -4.95 8.04
C HIS A 66 -4.83 -4.51 9.48
N LYS A 67 -3.63 -4.68 10.02
CA LYS A 67 -3.29 -4.33 11.40
C LYS A 67 -3.09 -2.83 11.62
N CYS A 68 -2.42 -2.16 10.68
CA CYS A 68 -1.88 -0.81 10.87
C CYS A 68 -2.63 0.26 10.07
N PHE A 69 -3.32 -0.11 8.98
CA PHE A 69 -3.93 0.87 8.09
C PHE A 69 -5.03 1.66 8.80
N ASN A 70 -4.88 2.98 8.73
CA ASN A 70 -5.89 3.93 9.15
C ASN A 70 -5.80 5.19 8.28
N TYR A 71 -6.83 6.02 8.31
CA TYR A 71 -6.83 7.28 7.59
C TYR A 71 -7.66 8.33 8.33
N GLU A 72 -7.33 9.58 8.10
CA GLU A 72 -8.09 10.73 8.59
C GLU A 72 -8.23 11.76 7.46
N VAL A 73 -9.45 12.13 7.15
CA VAL A 73 -9.71 13.24 6.21
C VAL A 73 -9.48 14.56 6.91
N THR A 74 -8.53 15.34 6.39
CA THR A 74 -8.15 16.62 6.97
C THR A 74 -8.83 17.79 6.30
N LYS A 75 -9.12 17.68 5.00
CA LYS A 75 -9.78 18.75 4.25
C LYS A 75 -10.46 18.19 2.99
N THR A 76 -11.65 18.70 2.72
CA THR A 76 -12.37 18.47 1.48
C THR A 76 -12.61 19.78 0.76
N SER A 77 -12.36 19.83 -0.53
CA SER A 77 -12.60 20.96 -1.41
C SER A 77 -13.36 20.50 -2.64
N ILE A 78 -14.50 21.08 -2.91
CA ILE A 78 -15.36 20.74 -4.05
C ILE A 78 -15.39 21.92 -5.01
N ASP A 79 -15.11 21.65 -6.28
CA ASP A 79 -15.20 22.61 -7.38
C ASP A 79 -15.94 21.99 -8.56
N GLY A 80 -17.24 22.32 -8.67
CA GLY A 80 -18.09 21.77 -9.70
C GLY A 80 -18.26 20.25 -9.59
N TYR A 81 -17.80 19.53 -10.59
CA TYR A 81 -17.82 18.05 -10.65
C TYR A 81 -16.57 17.38 -10.10
N THR A 82 -15.63 18.13 -9.55
CA THR A 82 -14.37 17.64 -9.02
C THR A 82 -14.28 17.91 -7.51
N ALA A 83 -13.84 16.92 -6.77
CA ALA A 83 -13.52 17.06 -5.35
C ALA A 83 -12.05 16.68 -5.10
N SER A 84 -11.39 17.45 -4.24
CA SER A 84 -10.05 17.16 -3.74
C SER A 84 -10.14 16.92 -2.24
N ILE A 85 -9.65 15.77 -1.79
CA ILE A 85 -9.71 15.35 -0.39
C ILE A 85 -8.29 15.14 0.11
N GLU A 86 -7.86 16.00 1.02
CA GLU A 86 -6.59 15.86 1.73
C GLU A 86 -6.79 14.88 2.89
N THR A 87 -5.97 13.86 2.94
CA THR A 87 -6.10 12.74 3.87
C THR A 87 -4.73 12.40 4.47
N GLU A 88 -4.70 12.08 5.74
CA GLU A 88 -3.53 11.46 6.37
C GLU A 88 -3.70 9.94 6.37
N ILE A 89 -2.75 9.23 5.78
CA ILE A 89 -2.72 7.77 5.71
C ILE A 89 -1.71 7.26 6.72
N THR A 90 -2.17 6.40 7.63
CA THR A 90 -1.32 5.67 8.57
C THR A 90 -1.18 4.23 8.09
N THR A 91 0.04 3.76 7.99
CA THR A 91 0.38 2.41 7.58
C THR A 91 1.63 1.92 8.30
N PHE A 92 2.04 0.67 8.06
CA PHE A 92 3.30 0.16 8.58
C PHE A 92 4.49 1.00 8.09
N ASP A 93 5.52 1.12 8.91
CA ASP A 93 6.74 1.85 8.57
C ASP A 93 7.68 0.97 7.74
N SER A 94 7.64 1.13 6.42
CA SER A 94 8.47 0.38 5.49
C SER A 94 9.97 0.63 5.68
N ASP A 95 10.36 1.82 6.09
CA ASP A 95 11.78 2.15 6.36
C ASP A 95 12.29 1.41 7.60
N SER A 96 11.45 1.26 8.62
CA SER A 96 11.76 0.45 9.80
C SER A 96 11.92 -1.02 9.45
N ILE A 97 11.02 -1.57 8.63
CA ILE A 97 11.12 -2.96 8.13
C ILE A 97 12.43 -3.18 7.37
N LEU A 98 12.76 -2.29 6.43
CA LEU A 98 13.97 -2.40 5.63
C LEU A 98 15.24 -2.24 6.47
N SER A 99 15.24 -1.36 7.46
CA SER A 99 16.38 -1.19 8.37
C SER A 99 16.63 -2.46 9.19
N SER A 100 15.61 -3.04 9.78
CA SER A 100 15.69 -4.32 10.49
C SER A 100 16.20 -5.44 9.59
N TYR A 101 15.64 -5.53 8.40
CA TYR A 101 16.07 -6.52 7.41
C TYR A 101 17.55 -6.37 7.03
N GLN A 102 18.01 -5.15 6.78
CA GLN A 102 19.40 -4.87 6.44
C GLN A 102 20.36 -5.24 7.58
N GLU A 103 20.04 -4.90 8.81
CA GLU A 103 20.84 -5.25 9.99
C GLU A 103 20.98 -6.76 10.15
N GLU A 104 19.87 -7.49 10.04
CA GLU A 104 19.87 -8.95 10.15
C GLU A 104 20.57 -9.62 8.97
N LEU A 105 20.39 -9.11 7.75
CA LEU A 105 21.06 -9.62 6.56
C LEU A 105 22.57 -9.41 6.65
N ASP A 106 23.04 -8.24 7.06
CA ASP A 106 24.46 -7.93 7.23
C ASP A 106 25.11 -8.81 8.31
N ALA A 107 24.40 -9.02 9.42
CA ALA A 107 24.84 -9.93 10.47
C ALA A 107 24.96 -11.38 9.97
N TYR A 108 23.97 -11.85 9.22
CA TYR A 108 23.99 -13.18 8.63
C TYR A 108 25.12 -13.36 7.60
N LEU A 109 25.26 -12.41 6.67
CA LEU A 109 26.28 -12.47 5.60
C LEU A 109 27.70 -12.38 6.17
N SER A 110 27.88 -11.79 7.34
CA SER A 110 29.16 -11.73 8.07
C SER A 110 29.43 -12.97 8.93
N SER A 111 28.46 -13.86 9.05
CA SER A 111 28.57 -15.09 9.84
C SER A 111 29.22 -16.23 9.08
N PRO A 112 29.83 -17.23 9.78
CA PRO A 112 30.33 -18.45 9.16
C PRO A 112 29.23 -19.25 8.45
N ASP A 113 27.99 -19.16 8.92
CA ASP A 113 26.83 -19.88 8.36
C ASP A 113 26.58 -19.49 6.92
N ALA A 114 26.73 -18.21 6.58
CA ALA A 114 26.57 -17.73 5.21
C ALA A 114 27.57 -18.35 4.22
N VAL A 115 28.76 -18.67 4.68
CA VAL A 115 29.78 -19.38 3.86
C VAL A 115 29.41 -20.84 3.68
N ILE A 116 28.91 -21.48 4.74
CA ILE A 116 28.54 -22.90 4.73
C ILE A 116 27.27 -23.13 3.86
N ASP A 117 26.33 -22.20 3.93
CA ASP A 117 25.02 -22.34 3.29
C ASP A 117 25.07 -22.36 1.75
N GLY A 118 26.07 -21.69 1.14
CA GLY A 118 26.13 -21.52 -0.31
C GLY A 118 25.08 -20.52 -0.85
N SER A 119 25.12 -20.23 -2.15
CA SER A 119 24.32 -19.16 -2.76
C SER A 119 22.81 -19.38 -2.68
N GLU A 120 22.36 -20.60 -2.92
CA GLU A 120 20.92 -20.94 -2.91
C GLU A 120 20.32 -20.79 -1.51
N ASN A 121 21.00 -21.30 -0.48
CA ASN A 121 20.52 -21.19 0.89
C ASN A 121 20.65 -19.76 1.41
N ARG A 122 21.67 -18.99 1.00
CA ARG A 122 21.77 -17.56 1.31
C ARG A 122 20.60 -16.78 0.73
N TYR A 123 20.20 -17.07 -0.49
CA TYR A 123 19.04 -16.44 -1.12
C TYR A 123 17.75 -16.76 -0.36
N ARG A 124 17.53 -18.04 -0.03
CA ARG A 124 16.38 -18.47 0.80
C ARG A 124 16.39 -17.78 2.15
N LYS A 125 17.55 -17.72 2.81
CA LYS A 125 17.70 -17.05 4.11
C LYS A 125 17.38 -15.56 4.05
N SER A 126 17.75 -14.88 2.98
CA SER A 126 17.42 -13.46 2.81
C SER A 126 15.91 -13.21 2.77
N TYR A 127 15.14 -14.08 2.12
CA TYR A 127 13.67 -14.00 2.14
C TYR A 127 13.07 -14.28 3.53
N GLU A 128 13.61 -15.26 4.26
CA GLU A 128 13.18 -15.53 5.64
C GLU A 128 13.43 -14.31 6.55
N LEU A 129 14.57 -13.67 6.43
CA LEU A 129 14.90 -12.47 7.22
C LEU A 129 13.97 -11.30 6.88
N LEU A 130 13.63 -11.10 5.61
CA LEU A 130 12.67 -10.08 5.20
C LEU A 130 11.27 -10.40 5.75
N LEU A 131 10.82 -11.63 5.64
CA LEU A 131 9.54 -12.08 6.17
C LEU A 131 9.45 -11.83 7.68
N ASN A 132 10.48 -12.22 8.42
CA ASN A 132 10.54 -11.99 9.87
C ASN A 132 10.48 -10.49 10.20
N SER A 133 11.23 -9.66 9.48
CA SER A 133 11.22 -8.20 9.69
C SER A 133 9.85 -7.58 9.45
N ILE A 134 9.07 -8.12 8.50
CA ILE A 134 7.69 -7.69 8.25
C ILE A 134 6.77 -8.16 9.38
N GLU A 135 6.84 -9.43 9.75
CA GLU A 135 5.96 -10.03 10.77
C GLU A 135 6.18 -9.44 12.17
N GLU A 136 7.41 -9.13 12.51
CA GLU A 136 7.80 -8.54 13.81
C GLU A 136 7.60 -7.03 13.87
N ASN A 137 7.31 -6.37 12.74
CA ASN A 137 7.14 -4.93 12.70
C ASN A 137 5.91 -4.47 13.49
N ASP A 138 6.12 -3.54 14.39
CA ASP A 138 5.08 -2.83 15.14
C ASP A 138 5.09 -1.31 14.91
N SER A 139 6.02 -0.83 14.10
CA SER A 139 6.18 0.58 13.77
C SER A 139 5.20 1.00 12.69
N VAL A 140 4.63 2.18 12.86
CA VAL A 140 3.71 2.80 11.90
C VAL A 140 4.22 4.18 11.50
N THR A 141 3.80 4.61 10.30
CA THR A 141 4.08 5.96 9.80
C THR A 141 2.81 6.59 9.26
N THR A 142 2.71 7.91 9.34
CA THR A 142 1.60 8.68 8.80
C THR A 142 2.12 9.64 7.74
N SER A 143 1.50 9.62 6.57
CA SER A 143 1.87 10.48 5.45
C SER A 143 0.64 11.11 4.80
N PRO A 144 0.78 12.35 4.28
CA PRO A 144 -0.31 13.01 3.58
C PRO A 144 -0.54 12.37 2.20
N ALA A 145 -1.81 12.24 1.83
CA ALA A 145 -2.22 11.83 0.49
C ALA A 145 -3.41 12.69 0.05
N THR A 146 -3.43 13.09 -1.21
CA THR A 146 -4.53 13.85 -1.79
C THR A 146 -5.26 13.00 -2.82
N PHE A 147 -6.56 12.81 -2.62
CA PHE A 147 -7.41 12.06 -3.53
C PHE A 147 -8.29 13.01 -4.34
N THR A 148 -8.38 12.75 -5.62
CA THR A 148 -9.28 13.48 -6.51
C THR A 148 -10.45 12.59 -6.89
N LEU A 149 -11.66 13.09 -6.70
CA LEU A 149 -12.90 12.44 -7.10
C LEU A 149 -13.60 13.27 -8.16
N VAL A 150 -14.27 12.60 -9.09
CA VAL A 150 -15.07 13.21 -10.15
C VAL A 150 -16.50 12.71 -10.05
N ASN A 151 -17.45 13.61 -10.11
CA ASN A 151 -18.86 13.27 -10.21
C ASN A 151 -19.22 13.05 -11.67
N ASP A 152 -19.68 11.85 -11.99
CA ASP A 152 -20.05 11.43 -13.37
C ASP A 152 -21.53 11.73 -13.74
N GLY A 153 -22.24 12.41 -12.84
CA GLY A 153 -23.65 12.69 -13.01
C GLY A 153 -24.56 11.76 -12.19
N ALA A 154 -24.03 10.72 -11.57
CA ALA A 154 -24.78 9.79 -10.73
C ALA A 154 -24.09 9.55 -9.37
N GLN A 155 -22.76 9.63 -9.33
CA GLN A 155 -21.96 9.38 -8.12
C GLN A 155 -20.59 10.01 -8.25
N TRP A 156 -19.93 10.15 -7.10
CA TRP A 156 -18.51 10.47 -7.04
C TRP A 156 -17.67 9.22 -7.31
N LYS A 157 -16.63 9.37 -8.11
CA LYS A 157 -15.67 8.29 -8.44
C LYS A 157 -14.24 8.75 -8.17
N LEU A 158 -13.44 7.87 -7.60
CA LEU A 158 -12.02 8.11 -7.40
C LEU A 158 -11.29 8.16 -8.75
N GLN A 159 -10.56 9.25 -9.00
CA GLN A 159 -9.83 9.49 -10.24
C GLN A 159 -8.34 9.17 -10.11
N ASN A 160 -7.81 9.10 -8.90
CA ASN A 160 -6.40 8.84 -8.65
C ASN A 160 -5.93 7.54 -9.29
N ASP A 161 -4.69 7.53 -9.73
CA ASP A 161 -3.99 6.31 -10.07
C ASP A 161 -3.89 5.41 -8.81
N THR A 162 -4.25 4.14 -8.95
CA THR A 162 -4.13 3.15 -7.89
C THR A 162 -2.70 2.99 -7.38
N ASN A 163 -1.71 3.29 -8.22
CA ASN A 163 -0.29 3.29 -7.85
C ASN A 163 0.06 4.33 -6.77
N GLU A 164 -0.60 5.50 -6.76
CA GLU A 164 -0.37 6.50 -5.71
C GLU A 164 -0.79 5.97 -4.34
N LEU A 165 -1.91 5.29 -4.27
CA LEU A 165 -2.38 4.66 -3.04
C LEU A 165 -1.46 3.51 -2.62
N GLY A 166 -1.04 2.66 -3.57
CA GLY A 166 -0.07 1.60 -3.34
C GLY A 166 1.25 2.14 -2.77
N ASN A 167 1.78 3.21 -3.34
CA ASN A 167 2.99 3.87 -2.86
C ASN A 167 2.82 4.48 -1.46
N ALA A 168 1.66 5.06 -1.17
CA ALA A 168 1.35 5.61 0.14
C ALA A 168 1.28 4.52 1.23
N ILE A 169 0.85 3.31 0.89
CA ILE A 169 0.70 2.18 1.82
C ILE A 169 2.00 1.40 1.97
N PHE A 170 2.63 1.02 0.86
CA PHE A 170 3.81 0.13 0.87
C PHE A 170 5.16 0.88 0.88
N GLY A 171 5.17 2.19 0.58
CA GLY A 171 6.34 3.04 0.65
C GLY A 171 7.52 2.50 -0.15
N THR A 172 8.68 2.49 0.50
CA THR A 172 9.95 2.08 -0.12
C THR A 172 10.04 0.58 -0.43
N LEU A 173 9.16 -0.27 0.13
CA LEU A 173 9.12 -1.70 -0.19
C LEU A 173 8.75 -1.97 -1.67
N ILE A 174 8.02 -1.07 -2.32
CA ILE A 174 7.70 -1.18 -3.74
C ILE A 174 8.87 -0.77 -4.63
N THR A 175 9.63 0.24 -4.20
CA THR A 175 10.69 0.87 -4.99
C THR A 175 12.05 0.22 -4.84
N THR A 176 12.22 -0.63 -3.82
CA THR A 176 13.46 -1.36 -3.60
C THR A 176 13.42 -2.67 -4.37
N PRO A 177 14.16 -2.82 -5.48
CA PRO A 177 14.27 -4.11 -6.13
C PRO A 177 14.93 -5.08 -5.16
N VAL A 178 14.28 -6.19 -4.88
CA VAL A 178 14.96 -7.34 -4.28
C VAL A 178 16.01 -7.73 -5.31
N SER A 179 17.28 -7.50 -4.99
CA SER A 179 18.38 -7.77 -5.91
C SER A 179 18.30 -9.22 -6.34
N GLU A 180 17.92 -9.45 -7.58
CA GLU A 180 18.20 -10.70 -8.27
C GLU A 180 19.71 -10.74 -8.54
N GLU A 181 20.50 -10.97 -7.50
CA GLU A 181 21.89 -11.37 -7.68
C GLU A 181 21.91 -12.87 -7.90
N GLY A 182 22.00 -13.26 -9.14
CA GLY A 182 22.29 -14.63 -9.42
C GLY A 182 21.90 -15.12 -10.80
N ASP A 183 22.31 -14.44 -11.87
CA ASP A 183 22.62 -15.12 -13.12
C ASP A 183 23.74 -14.38 -13.87
N THR A 184 24.95 -14.71 -13.54
CA THR A 184 26.07 -14.64 -14.45
C THR A 184 26.97 -15.86 -14.23
N GLU A 185 26.80 -16.84 -15.16
CA GLU A 185 27.73 -17.88 -15.60
C GLU A 185 28.54 -18.65 -14.52
#